data_96512e1a7e50a128c5b738444456b947
#
_entry.id   96512e1a7e50a128c5b738444456b947
#
_cell.length_a   1.000
_cell.length_b   1.000
_cell.length_c   1.000
_cell.angle_alpha   90.00
_cell.angle_beta   90.00
_cell.angle_gamma   90.00
#
_symmetry.space_group_name_H-M   'P 1'
#
loop_
_entity.id
_entity.type
_entity.pdbx_description
1 polymer ?
#
loop_
_entity_poly.entity_id
_entity_poly.type
_entity_poly.pdbx_seq_one_letter_code
_entity_poly.pdbx_strand_id
1 'polypeptide(L)'
;IPEGMDIRLLSVSVDRQAGENLGEKWNAKRFRYLGDTIMIMQLKSEEEISELTDACDRFCKYIHHIMGAKVTIGIGQVCGHIAKIAASYQSAREAVSYRVLYGSNRAINLKEIVPQRKIQRDAGEKTELSNVFKKICLGENEDIANAIEVYMQHNFLDLKSLEKYHVAVMELIGELYHFMVNNEMDTTKIPGGISSLYNELCNLEPQVLQKWLLKFCCMLHDDMADARYHSKKSAGMHSVEP
;
A
#
# COMPACT_ATOMS: atom_id res chain seq x y z
N ILE A 1 8.93 -10.46 -4.14
CA ILE A 1 9.58 -11.75 -3.86
C ILE A 1 10.13 -12.24 -5.18
N PRO A 2 11.39 -12.73 -5.23
CA PRO A 2 11.96 -13.30 -6.44
C PRO A 2 11.09 -14.46 -6.97
N GLU A 3 10.88 -14.54 -8.30
CA GLU A 3 10.13 -15.61 -8.92
C GLU A 3 10.77 -16.97 -8.59
N GLY A 4 9.96 -17.92 -8.12
CA GLY A 4 10.39 -19.29 -7.81
C GLY A 4 10.90 -19.53 -6.39
N MET A 5 10.92 -18.54 -5.49
CA MET A 5 11.35 -18.73 -4.10
C MET A 5 10.16 -19.04 -3.20
N ASP A 6 10.23 -20.12 -2.42
CA ASP A 6 9.22 -20.45 -1.41
C ASP A 6 9.24 -19.40 -0.29
N ILE A 7 8.11 -18.70 -0.10
CA ILE A 7 7.90 -17.67 0.92
C ILE A 7 8.25 -18.17 2.33
N ARG A 8 7.98 -19.45 2.63
CA ARG A 8 8.25 -20.03 3.95
C ARG A 8 9.75 -20.16 4.20
N LEU A 9 10.50 -20.64 3.19
CA LEU A 9 11.96 -20.76 3.29
C LEU A 9 12.61 -19.38 3.38
N LEU A 10 12.14 -18.42 2.59
CA LEU A 10 12.59 -17.04 2.64
C LEU A 10 12.38 -16.45 4.04
N SER A 11 11.19 -16.60 4.59
CA SER A 11 10.85 -16.10 5.94
C SER A 11 11.74 -16.71 7.03
N VAL A 12 12.02 -18.02 6.98
CA VAL A 12 12.93 -18.68 7.94
C VAL A 12 14.37 -18.16 7.79
N SER A 13 14.82 -17.93 6.55
CA SER A 13 16.15 -17.39 6.28
C SER A 13 16.30 -15.96 6.81
N VAL A 14 15.31 -15.11 6.56
CA VAL A 14 15.28 -13.74 7.10
C VAL A 14 15.25 -13.73 8.62
N ASP A 15 14.46 -14.59 9.24
CA ASP A 15 14.39 -14.74 10.70
C ASP A 15 15.75 -15.12 11.29
N ARG A 16 16.45 -16.06 10.67
CA ARG A 16 17.78 -16.48 11.10
C ARG A 16 18.78 -15.32 11.01
N GLN A 17 18.81 -14.65 9.86
CA GLN A 17 19.70 -13.51 9.63
C GLN A 17 19.40 -12.35 10.60
N ALA A 18 18.12 -12.10 10.95
CA ALA A 18 17.76 -11.11 11.95
C ALA A 18 18.32 -11.44 13.33
N GLY A 19 18.26 -12.73 13.73
CA GLY A 19 18.86 -13.20 14.97
C GLY A 19 20.37 -12.99 15.01
N GLU A 20 21.08 -13.32 13.93
CA GLU A 20 22.54 -13.21 13.82
C GLU A 20 22.99 -11.73 13.77
N ASN A 21 22.31 -10.87 13.03
CA ASN A 21 22.74 -9.48 12.80
C ASN A 21 22.27 -8.50 13.89
N LEU A 22 21.10 -8.72 14.48
CA LEU A 22 20.48 -7.80 15.43
C LEU A 22 20.39 -8.36 16.85
N GLY A 23 20.44 -9.70 16.99
CA GLY A 23 20.12 -10.38 18.24
C GLY A 23 21.17 -10.22 19.33
N GLU A 24 22.45 -10.28 18.98
CA GLU A 24 23.54 -10.33 19.96
C GLU A 24 23.71 -9.01 20.71
N LYS A 25 23.69 -7.89 19.99
CA LYS A 25 23.99 -6.58 20.57
C LYS A 25 22.94 -6.14 21.60
N TRP A 26 21.67 -6.45 21.36
CA TRP A 26 20.52 -6.02 22.20
C TRP A 26 19.86 -7.16 22.98
N ASN A 27 20.58 -8.26 23.21
CA ASN A 27 20.06 -9.42 23.94
C ASN A 27 18.62 -9.79 23.51
N ALA A 28 18.40 -9.90 22.19
CA ALA A 28 17.07 -10.04 21.61
C ALA A 28 16.45 -11.41 21.91
N LYS A 29 15.16 -11.42 22.25
CA LYS A 29 14.32 -12.61 22.27
C LYS A 29 13.41 -12.60 21.06
N ARG A 30 13.53 -13.62 20.21
CA ARG A 30 12.80 -13.74 18.94
C ARG A 30 11.74 -14.83 19.03
N PHE A 31 10.58 -14.54 18.49
CA PHE A 31 9.46 -15.49 18.33
C PHE A 31 8.53 -15.07 17.21
N ARG A 32 7.62 -15.96 16.80
CA ARG A 32 6.57 -15.66 15.83
C ARG A 32 5.24 -15.48 16.53
N TYR A 33 4.49 -14.46 16.10
CA TYR A 33 3.15 -14.18 16.59
C TYR A 33 2.30 -13.57 15.47
N LEU A 34 1.12 -14.16 15.22
CA LEU A 34 0.18 -13.74 14.17
C LEU A 34 0.79 -13.57 12.77
N GLY A 35 1.76 -14.41 12.42
CA GLY A 35 2.46 -14.36 11.14
C GLY A 35 3.66 -13.40 11.08
N ASP A 36 3.80 -12.52 12.07
CA ASP A 36 4.93 -11.61 12.17
C ASP A 36 6.10 -12.24 12.94
N THR A 37 7.32 -11.88 12.57
CA THR A 37 8.52 -12.14 13.39
C THR A 37 8.70 -10.98 14.35
N ILE A 38 8.72 -11.29 15.63
CA ILE A 38 8.83 -10.32 16.71
C ILE A 38 10.20 -10.50 17.40
N MET A 39 10.85 -9.38 17.67
CA MET A 39 12.07 -9.33 18.47
C MET A 39 11.87 -8.38 19.65
N ILE A 40 11.95 -8.90 20.87
CA ILE A 40 12.02 -8.09 22.07
C ILE A 40 13.49 -7.83 22.34
N MET A 41 13.88 -6.56 22.33
CA MET A 41 15.26 -6.12 22.49
C MET A 41 15.44 -5.33 23.76
N GLN A 42 16.57 -5.53 24.43
CA GLN A 42 16.92 -4.80 25.63
C GLN A 42 17.82 -3.63 25.30
N LEU A 43 17.37 -2.41 25.60
CA LEU A 43 18.15 -1.19 25.48
C LEU A 43 18.69 -0.77 26.85
N LYS A 44 19.91 -0.23 26.90
CA LYS A 44 20.50 0.32 28.12
C LYS A 44 20.03 1.74 28.40
N SER A 45 19.72 2.50 27.32
CA SER A 45 19.17 3.84 27.42
C SER A 45 18.21 4.10 26.25
N GLU A 46 17.37 5.14 26.34
CA GLU A 46 16.50 5.56 25.24
C GLU A 46 17.27 6.08 24.02
N GLU A 47 18.48 6.55 24.21
CA GLU A 47 19.36 7.08 23.14
C GLU A 47 19.78 5.98 22.16
N GLU A 48 19.87 4.72 22.62
CA GLU A 48 20.20 3.56 21.77
C GLU A 48 19.10 3.28 20.73
N ILE A 49 17.91 3.89 20.82
CA ILE A 49 16.82 3.68 19.86
C ILE A 49 17.20 4.13 18.44
N SER A 50 17.95 5.23 18.32
CA SER A 50 18.43 5.71 17.03
C SER A 50 19.41 4.73 16.40
N GLU A 51 20.36 4.24 17.20
CA GLU A 51 21.32 3.23 16.74
C GLU A 51 20.63 1.92 16.33
N LEU A 52 19.61 1.49 17.09
CA LEU A 52 18.77 0.34 16.74
C LEU A 52 18.02 0.58 15.43
N THR A 53 17.43 1.77 15.25
CA THR A 53 16.72 2.14 14.01
C THR A 53 17.65 2.04 12.80
N ASP A 54 18.86 2.60 12.91
CA ASP A 54 19.88 2.54 11.85
C ASP A 54 20.34 1.10 11.56
N ALA A 55 20.52 0.29 12.60
CA ALA A 55 20.90 -1.11 12.42
C ALA A 55 19.82 -1.92 11.74
N CYS A 56 18.55 -1.70 12.11
CA CYS A 56 17.40 -2.31 11.45
C CYS A 56 17.26 -1.87 9.99
N ASP A 57 17.51 -0.59 9.69
CA ASP A 57 17.47 -0.08 8.33
C ASP A 57 18.57 -0.68 7.45
N ARG A 58 19.80 -0.78 7.98
CA ARG A 58 20.90 -1.49 7.30
C ARG A 58 20.57 -2.96 7.07
N PHE A 59 19.96 -3.62 8.05
CA PHE A 59 19.53 -5.01 7.91
C PHE A 59 18.49 -5.18 6.80
N CYS A 60 17.49 -4.32 6.69
CA CYS A 60 16.51 -4.36 5.60
C CYS A 60 17.20 -4.27 4.24
N LYS A 61 18.12 -3.32 4.06
CA LYS A 61 18.90 -3.13 2.83
C LYS A 61 19.80 -4.34 2.53
N TYR A 62 20.43 -4.91 3.54
CA TYR A 62 21.26 -6.12 3.41
C TYR A 62 20.43 -7.31 2.90
N ILE A 63 19.27 -7.58 3.52
CA ILE A 63 18.37 -8.67 3.08
C ILE A 63 17.91 -8.46 1.63
N HIS A 64 17.58 -7.22 1.29
CA HIS A 64 17.20 -6.92 -0.09
C HIS A 64 18.33 -7.20 -1.08
N HIS A 65 19.56 -6.84 -0.71
CA HIS A 65 20.73 -7.05 -1.57
C HIS A 65 21.04 -8.53 -1.78
N ILE A 66 21.00 -9.36 -0.73
CA ILE A 66 21.42 -10.76 -0.82
C ILE A 66 20.29 -11.73 -1.22
N MET A 67 19.05 -11.40 -0.93
CA MET A 67 17.89 -12.29 -1.15
C MET A 67 16.83 -11.70 -2.11
N GLY A 68 16.99 -10.44 -2.55
CA GLY A 68 15.97 -9.76 -3.34
C GLY A 68 14.65 -9.51 -2.59
N ALA A 69 14.60 -9.81 -1.30
CA ALA A 69 13.40 -9.69 -0.48
C ALA A 69 13.28 -8.29 0.13
N LYS A 70 12.08 -7.72 0.10
CA LYS A 70 11.79 -6.47 0.81
C LYS A 70 11.29 -6.78 2.21
N VAL A 71 12.02 -6.31 3.23
CA VAL A 71 11.68 -6.45 4.64
C VAL A 71 11.39 -5.07 5.22
N THR A 72 10.30 -4.93 5.96
CA THR A 72 9.99 -3.71 6.70
C THR A 72 9.96 -4.03 8.19
N ILE A 73 10.65 -3.24 8.99
CA ILE A 73 10.74 -3.40 10.44
C ILE A 73 10.06 -2.20 11.11
N GLY A 74 9.04 -2.48 11.91
CA GLY A 74 8.43 -1.48 12.78
C GLY A 74 9.11 -1.48 14.14
N ILE A 75 9.48 -0.31 14.64
CA ILE A 75 10.10 -0.14 15.95
C ILE A 75 9.06 0.42 16.90
N GLY A 76 8.76 -0.36 17.95
CA GLY A 76 7.81 0.00 18.98
C GLY A 76 8.35 1.00 19.99
N GLN A 77 7.44 1.59 20.75
CA GLN A 77 7.81 2.48 21.85
C GLN A 77 8.67 1.74 22.88
N VAL A 78 9.72 2.42 23.36
CA VAL A 78 10.52 1.91 24.48
C VAL A 78 9.65 1.83 25.73
N CYS A 79 9.72 0.72 26.43
CA CYS A 79 8.97 0.52 27.66
C CYS A 79 9.92 0.08 28.79
N GLY A 80 9.82 0.76 29.93
CA GLY A 80 10.62 0.44 31.11
C GLY A 80 10.09 -0.73 31.95
N HIS A 81 8.97 -1.32 31.56
CA HIS A 81 8.33 -2.39 32.33
C HIS A 81 7.72 -3.44 31.41
N ILE A 82 7.88 -4.72 31.75
CA ILE A 82 7.43 -5.87 30.94
C ILE A 82 5.91 -5.86 30.67
N ALA A 83 5.10 -5.35 31.60
CA ALA A 83 3.65 -5.21 31.42
C ALA A 83 3.25 -4.28 30.26
N LYS A 84 4.16 -3.43 29.79
CA LYS A 84 3.94 -2.51 28.66
C LYS A 84 4.41 -3.07 27.30
N ILE A 85 4.93 -4.29 27.25
CA ILE A 85 5.40 -4.92 25.99
C ILE A 85 4.27 -5.02 24.97
N ALA A 86 3.03 -5.29 25.40
CA ALA A 86 1.89 -5.33 24.49
C ALA A 86 1.66 -3.97 23.79
N ALA A 87 1.77 -2.85 24.51
CA ALA A 87 1.67 -1.53 23.94
C ALA A 87 2.84 -1.21 22.98
N SER A 88 4.06 -1.64 23.33
CA SER A 88 5.22 -1.55 22.44
C SER A 88 5.03 -2.34 21.15
N TYR A 89 4.47 -3.55 21.24
CA TYR A 89 4.13 -4.35 20.06
C TYR A 89 3.07 -3.67 19.17
N GLN A 90 2.03 -3.12 19.78
CA GLN A 90 0.99 -2.39 19.03
C GLN A 90 1.58 -1.19 18.26
N SER A 91 2.44 -0.41 18.91
CA SER A 91 3.11 0.72 18.25
C SER A 91 4.09 0.26 17.16
N ALA A 92 4.74 -0.89 17.31
CA ALA A 92 5.59 -1.47 16.26
C ALA A 92 4.75 -1.89 15.03
N ARG A 93 3.60 -2.51 15.24
CA ARG A 93 2.67 -2.87 14.16
C ARG A 93 2.12 -1.63 13.44
N GLU A 94 1.76 -0.60 14.21
CA GLU A 94 1.35 0.69 13.64
C GLU A 94 2.48 1.27 12.79
N ALA A 95 3.73 1.23 13.27
CA ALA A 95 4.89 1.68 12.50
C ALA A 95 5.02 0.95 11.15
N VAL A 96 4.84 -0.38 11.12
CA VAL A 96 4.88 -1.16 9.86
C VAL A 96 3.79 -0.69 8.89
N SER A 97 2.61 -0.30 9.37
CA SER A 97 1.51 0.18 8.51
C SER A 97 1.89 1.45 7.74
N TYR A 98 2.76 2.28 8.29
CA TYR A 98 3.27 3.48 7.62
C TYR A 98 4.20 3.19 6.43
N ARG A 99 4.54 1.91 6.15
CA ARG A 99 5.30 1.54 4.94
C ARG A 99 4.62 2.02 3.65
N VAL A 100 3.31 2.14 3.67
CA VAL A 100 2.51 2.65 2.56
C VAL A 100 2.93 4.07 2.18
N LEU A 101 3.22 4.93 3.16
CA LEU A 101 3.58 6.33 2.97
C LEU A 101 5.09 6.56 2.83
N TYR A 102 5.89 5.78 3.56
CA TYR A 102 7.34 5.98 3.64
C TYR A 102 8.15 4.98 2.81
N GLY A 103 7.47 4.06 2.15
CA GLY A 103 8.08 2.97 1.38
C GLY A 103 8.42 1.76 2.24
N SER A 104 8.49 0.60 1.60
CA SER A 104 8.95 -0.66 2.18
C SER A 104 10.47 -0.77 2.16
N ASN A 105 11.00 -1.88 2.68
CA ASN A 105 12.44 -2.20 2.73
C ASN A 105 13.26 -1.26 3.62
N ARG A 106 12.70 -0.91 4.79
CA ARG A 106 13.32 -0.01 5.76
C ARG A 106 12.82 -0.25 7.19
N ALA A 107 13.53 0.32 8.15
CA ALA A 107 13.04 0.46 9.52
C ALA A 107 12.14 1.70 9.65
N ILE A 108 11.07 1.59 10.42
CA ILE A 108 10.11 2.67 10.67
C ILE A 108 9.93 2.84 12.17
N ASN A 109 10.26 4.02 12.68
CA ASN A 109 10.10 4.40 14.07
C ASN A 109 9.09 5.56 14.18
N LEU A 110 7.95 5.33 14.83
CA LEU A 110 6.90 6.35 14.95
C LEU A 110 7.35 7.61 15.69
N LYS A 111 8.28 7.49 16.65
CA LYS A 111 8.82 8.67 17.35
C LYS A 111 9.53 9.65 16.40
N GLU A 112 10.15 9.14 15.33
CA GLU A 112 10.84 9.96 14.33
C GLU A 112 9.86 10.56 13.32
N ILE A 113 8.72 9.90 13.09
CA ILE A 113 7.71 10.31 12.12
C ILE A 113 6.70 11.31 12.70
N VAL A 114 6.31 11.11 13.97
CA VAL A 114 5.28 11.91 14.66
C VAL A 114 5.62 13.41 14.81
N PRO A 115 6.89 13.87 14.97
CA PRO A 115 7.19 15.29 14.99
C PRO A 115 6.83 16.04 13.71
N GLN A 116 6.66 15.35 12.59
CA GLN A 116 6.22 15.95 11.33
C GLN A 116 4.69 16.13 11.24
N ARG A 117 3.94 15.67 12.26
CA ARG A 117 2.49 15.92 12.44
C ARG A 117 2.15 17.36 12.85
N LYS A 118 2.95 18.37 12.61
CA LYS A 118 2.44 19.73 12.58
C LYS A 118 1.38 19.77 11.49
N ILE A 119 0.15 19.97 11.95
CA ILE A 119 -1.07 20.13 11.16
C ILE A 119 -0.78 21.11 10.01
N GLN A 120 -0.24 20.62 8.91
CA GLN A 120 -0.39 21.30 7.65
C GLN A 120 -1.83 20.98 7.24
N ARG A 121 -2.66 21.99 7.27
CA ARG A 121 -3.92 22.01 6.55
C ARG A 121 -3.52 22.01 5.07
N ASP A 122 -3.34 20.82 4.51
CA ASP A 122 -3.23 20.66 3.08
C ASP A 122 -4.61 20.95 2.49
N ALA A 123 -4.87 22.25 2.29
CA ALA A 123 -5.94 22.72 1.43
C ALA A 123 -5.43 22.73 -0.02
N GLY A 124 -4.87 21.61 -0.47
CA GLY A 124 -4.71 21.34 -1.89
C GLY A 124 -6.12 21.06 -2.44
N GLU A 125 -6.49 21.70 -3.53
CA GLU A 125 -7.70 21.34 -4.25
C GLU A 125 -7.62 19.85 -4.61
N LYS A 126 -8.53 19.05 -4.03
CA LYS A 126 -8.67 17.63 -4.40
C LYS A 126 -9.06 17.60 -5.88
N THR A 127 -8.30 16.87 -6.66
CA THR A 127 -8.65 16.64 -8.06
C THR A 127 -9.68 15.52 -8.12
N GLU A 128 -10.82 15.79 -8.71
CA GLU A 128 -11.90 14.80 -8.86
C GLU A 128 -11.51 13.70 -9.86
N LEU A 129 -11.92 12.47 -9.57
CA LEU A 129 -11.75 11.32 -10.46
C LEU A 129 -12.60 11.44 -11.74
N SER A 130 -13.51 12.41 -11.77
CA SER A 130 -14.39 12.70 -12.93
C SER A 130 -13.64 12.91 -14.23
N ASN A 131 -12.42 13.48 -14.19
CA ASN A 131 -11.58 13.63 -15.37
C ASN A 131 -11.06 12.27 -15.89
N VAL A 132 -10.67 11.37 -14.99
CA VAL A 132 -10.28 10.00 -15.36
C VAL A 132 -11.47 9.27 -16.00
N PHE A 133 -12.67 9.39 -15.43
CA PHE A 133 -13.88 8.79 -16.00
C PHE A 133 -14.23 9.30 -17.39
N LYS A 134 -14.06 10.61 -17.63
CA LYS A 134 -14.23 11.17 -19.00
C LYS A 134 -13.25 10.53 -19.99
N LYS A 135 -12.00 10.28 -19.57
CA LYS A 135 -10.99 9.65 -20.43
C LYS A 135 -11.27 8.15 -20.64
N ILE A 136 -11.79 7.45 -19.64
CA ILE A 136 -12.29 6.07 -19.81
C ILE A 136 -13.42 6.03 -20.87
N CYS A 137 -14.32 7.01 -20.85
CA CYS A 137 -15.43 7.06 -21.80
C CYS A 137 -15.01 7.47 -23.21
N LEU A 138 -14.09 8.40 -23.39
CA LEU A 138 -13.88 9.14 -24.64
C LEU A 138 -12.42 9.23 -25.09
N GLY A 139 -11.45 8.86 -24.25
CA GLY A 139 -10.02 8.99 -24.49
C GLY A 139 -9.38 7.72 -25.03
N GLU A 140 -8.08 7.80 -25.19
CA GLU A 140 -7.19 6.67 -25.46
C GLU A 140 -6.45 6.27 -24.17
N ASN A 141 -5.77 5.11 -24.18
CA ASN A 141 -5.05 4.61 -23.01
C ASN A 141 -3.98 5.58 -22.48
N GLU A 142 -3.35 6.37 -23.35
CA GLU A 142 -2.39 7.40 -22.96
C GLU A 142 -3.06 8.57 -22.21
N ASP A 143 -4.24 8.98 -22.65
CA ASP A 143 -5.06 9.99 -21.97
C ASP A 143 -5.47 9.56 -20.57
N ILE A 144 -5.84 8.27 -20.41
CA ILE A 144 -6.21 7.66 -19.12
C ILE A 144 -4.99 7.68 -18.19
N ALA A 145 -3.82 7.28 -18.68
CA ALA A 145 -2.59 7.25 -17.91
C ALA A 145 -2.22 8.65 -17.37
N ASN A 146 -2.28 9.68 -18.24
CA ASN A 146 -1.99 11.07 -17.87
C ASN A 146 -2.99 11.60 -16.83
N ALA A 147 -4.29 11.30 -16.99
CA ALA A 147 -5.32 11.73 -16.04
C ALA A 147 -5.15 11.06 -14.66
N ILE A 148 -4.76 9.78 -14.64
CA ILE A 148 -4.47 9.05 -13.40
C ILE A 148 -3.23 9.62 -12.72
N GLU A 149 -2.17 9.94 -13.45
CA GLU A 149 -0.97 10.54 -12.88
C GLU A 149 -1.29 11.83 -12.13
N VAL A 150 -2.04 12.73 -12.76
CA VAL A 150 -2.48 13.99 -12.15
C VAL A 150 -3.34 13.72 -10.91
N TYR A 151 -4.30 12.79 -11.00
CA TYR A 151 -5.15 12.43 -9.86
C TYR A 151 -4.34 11.88 -8.69
N MET A 152 -3.41 10.97 -8.93
CA MET A 152 -2.57 10.37 -7.90
C MET A 152 -1.64 11.39 -7.24
N GLN A 153 -1.08 12.30 -8.02
CA GLN A 153 -0.21 13.33 -7.51
C GLN A 153 -0.93 14.23 -6.50
N HIS A 154 -2.16 14.66 -6.80
CA HIS A 154 -2.91 15.57 -5.92
C HIS A 154 -3.57 14.87 -4.73
N ASN A 155 -3.95 13.61 -4.86
CA ASN A 155 -4.76 12.95 -3.83
C ASN A 155 -3.98 11.95 -2.98
N PHE A 156 -2.80 11.46 -3.42
CA PHE A 156 -2.08 10.38 -2.74
C PHE A 156 -0.62 10.66 -2.44
N LEU A 157 0.14 11.29 -3.37
CA LEU A 157 1.61 11.36 -3.25
C LEU A 157 2.09 12.29 -2.13
N ASP A 158 1.32 13.31 -1.77
CA ASP A 158 1.67 14.26 -0.72
C ASP A 158 1.06 13.93 0.66
N LEU A 159 0.35 12.81 0.77
CA LEU A 159 -0.27 12.41 2.03
C LEU A 159 0.78 11.95 3.04
N LYS A 160 0.75 12.56 4.23
CA LYS A 160 1.63 12.22 5.37
C LYS A 160 0.88 11.53 6.51
N SER A 161 -0.44 11.35 6.40
CA SER A 161 -1.28 10.70 7.39
C SER A 161 -1.85 9.41 6.83
N LEU A 162 -1.66 8.31 7.54
CA LEU A 162 -2.22 7.02 7.19
C LEU A 162 -3.75 7.04 7.18
N GLU A 163 -4.37 7.77 8.12
CA GLU A 163 -5.82 7.95 8.16
C GLU A 163 -6.34 8.64 6.89
N LYS A 164 -5.67 9.73 6.47
CA LYS A 164 -6.02 10.44 5.22
C LYS A 164 -5.83 9.53 4.00
N TYR A 165 -4.78 8.72 3.99
CA TYR A 165 -4.54 7.74 2.93
C TYR A 165 -5.67 6.71 2.84
N HIS A 166 -6.08 6.14 3.97
CA HIS A 166 -7.20 5.20 4.03
C HIS A 166 -8.52 5.82 3.58
N VAL A 167 -8.79 7.06 3.97
CA VAL A 167 -9.97 7.81 3.51
C VAL A 167 -9.91 8.02 2.00
N ALA A 168 -8.78 8.44 1.44
CA ALA A 168 -8.61 8.62 0.00
C ALA A 168 -8.81 7.32 -0.79
N VAL A 169 -8.33 6.18 -0.25
CA VAL A 169 -8.59 4.85 -0.85
C VAL A 169 -10.07 4.49 -0.81
N MET A 170 -10.77 4.77 0.30
CA MET A 170 -12.22 4.53 0.40
C MET A 170 -13.01 5.38 -0.59
N GLU A 171 -12.67 6.67 -0.71
CA GLU A 171 -13.27 7.58 -1.70
C GLU A 171 -13.04 7.06 -3.12
N LEU A 172 -11.80 6.68 -3.47
CA LEU A 172 -11.45 6.11 -4.77
C LEU A 172 -12.31 4.87 -5.10
N ILE A 173 -12.42 3.92 -4.18
CA ILE A 173 -13.21 2.70 -4.38
C ILE A 173 -14.69 3.05 -4.57
N GLY A 174 -15.22 3.97 -3.76
CA GLY A 174 -16.60 4.42 -3.86
C GLY A 174 -16.91 5.05 -5.22
N GLU A 175 -16.05 5.94 -5.71
CA GLU A 175 -16.21 6.60 -7.00
C GLU A 175 -16.11 5.60 -8.18
N LEU A 176 -15.16 4.66 -8.12
CA LEU A 176 -15.03 3.60 -9.12
C LEU A 176 -16.29 2.72 -9.17
N TYR A 177 -16.79 2.32 -8.00
CA TYR A 177 -18.00 1.51 -7.90
C TYR A 177 -19.21 2.26 -8.46
N HIS A 178 -19.39 3.52 -8.10
CA HIS A 178 -20.47 4.36 -8.63
C HIS A 178 -20.36 4.53 -10.15
N PHE A 179 -19.15 4.73 -10.68
CA PHE A 179 -18.93 4.80 -12.11
C PHE A 179 -19.36 3.51 -12.83
N MET A 180 -18.98 2.35 -12.29
CA MET A 180 -19.38 1.06 -12.85
C MET A 180 -20.90 0.86 -12.84
N VAL A 181 -21.55 1.14 -11.73
CA VAL A 181 -23.01 1.01 -11.58
C VAL A 181 -23.74 1.96 -12.54
N ASN A 182 -23.32 3.22 -12.64
CA ASN A 182 -23.95 4.21 -13.49
C ASN A 182 -23.79 3.92 -14.99
N ASN A 183 -22.80 3.11 -15.38
CA ASN A 183 -22.57 2.69 -16.75
C ASN A 183 -22.98 1.23 -17.00
N GLU A 184 -23.77 0.62 -16.10
CA GLU A 184 -24.29 -0.76 -16.22
C GLU A 184 -23.17 -1.81 -16.40
N MET A 185 -21.99 -1.54 -15.83
CA MET A 185 -20.83 -2.44 -15.94
C MET A 185 -20.92 -3.57 -14.92
N ASP A 186 -20.30 -4.69 -15.23
CA ASP A 186 -20.24 -5.86 -14.34
C ASP A 186 -19.38 -5.59 -13.10
N THR A 187 -20.03 -5.34 -11.96
CA THR A 187 -19.37 -5.10 -10.67
C THR A 187 -18.71 -6.35 -10.06
N THR A 188 -18.99 -7.57 -10.59
CA THR A 188 -18.33 -8.80 -10.15
C THR A 188 -16.85 -8.84 -10.57
N LYS A 189 -16.42 -7.96 -11.46
CA LYS A 189 -15.02 -7.75 -11.84
C LYS A 189 -14.17 -7.17 -10.71
N ILE A 190 -14.80 -6.68 -9.63
CA ILE A 190 -14.11 -6.33 -8.37
C ILE A 190 -13.89 -7.63 -7.56
N PRO A 191 -12.66 -8.17 -7.50
CA PRO A 191 -12.41 -9.45 -6.82
C PRO A 191 -12.74 -9.38 -5.34
N GLY A 192 -13.57 -10.29 -4.85
CA GLY A 192 -13.92 -10.38 -3.43
C GLY A 192 -14.78 -9.25 -2.88
N GLY A 193 -15.27 -8.35 -3.76
CA GLY A 193 -16.12 -7.22 -3.39
C GLY A 193 -15.36 -6.04 -2.77
N ILE A 194 -16.10 -4.98 -2.42
CA ILE A 194 -15.55 -3.69 -1.94
C ILE A 194 -14.66 -3.86 -0.71
N SER A 195 -15.07 -4.68 0.26
CA SER A 195 -14.30 -4.87 1.51
C SER A 195 -12.95 -5.55 1.28
N SER A 196 -12.90 -6.54 0.38
CA SER A 196 -11.65 -7.21 -0.01
C SER A 196 -10.74 -6.27 -0.76
N LEU A 197 -11.29 -5.51 -1.71
CA LEU A 197 -10.56 -4.51 -2.48
C LEU A 197 -9.97 -3.42 -1.56
N TYR A 198 -10.74 -2.92 -0.59
CA TYR A 198 -10.23 -1.95 0.39
C TYR A 198 -9.03 -2.52 1.18
N ASN A 199 -9.14 -3.74 1.69
CA ASN A 199 -8.06 -4.38 2.45
C ASN A 199 -6.80 -4.60 1.60
N GLU A 200 -6.95 -4.82 0.30
CA GLU A 200 -5.83 -4.92 -0.63
C GLU A 200 -5.21 -3.54 -0.89
N LEU A 201 -6.00 -2.57 -1.34
CA LEU A 201 -5.51 -1.28 -1.81
C LEU A 201 -4.95 -0.40 -0.69
N CYS A 202 -5.53 -0.44 0.52
CA CYS A 202 -5.03 0.35 1.65
C CYS A 202 -3.62 -0.08 2.14
N ASN A 203 -3.12 -1.23 1.68
CA ASN A 203 -1.78 -1.74 1.97
C ASN A 203 -0.77 -1.53 0.83
N LEU A 204 -1.19 -0.95 -0.30
CA LEU A 204 -0.31 -0.66 -1.43
C LEU A 204 0.40 0.69 -1.23
N GLU A 205 1.65 0.77 -1.67
CA GLU A 205 2.34 2.05 -1.82
C GLU A 205 1.69 2.86 -2.97
N PRO A 206 1.70 4.22 -2.92
CA PRO A 206 1.03 5.04 -3.93
C PRO A 206 1.40 4.71 -5.38
N GLN A 207 2.67 4.38 -5.65
CA GLN A 207 3.13 4.02 -7.00
C GLN A 207 2.58 2.67 -7.46
N VAL A 208 2.37 1.72 -6.52
CA VAL A 208 1.77 0.41 -6.82
C VAL A 208 0.27 0.57 -7.01
N LEU A 209 -0.38 1.40 -6.17
CA LEU A 209 -1.78 1.77 -6.31
C LEU A 209 -2.05 2.45 -7.67
N GLN A 210 -1.18 3.37 -8.11
CA GLN A 210 -1.27 4.01 -9.42
C GLN A 210 -1.25 2.99 -10.57
N LYS A 211 -0.34 2.02 -10.53
CA LYS A 211 -0.26 0.96 -11.55
C LYS A 211 -1.50 0.07 -11.54
N TRP A 212 -2.01 -0.25 -10.35
CA TRP A 212 -3.24 -1.00 -10.21
C TRP A 212 -4.42 -0.22 -10.81
N LEU A 213 -4.55 1.06 -10.46
CA LEU A 213 -5.62 1.95 -10.95
C LEU A 213 -5.57 2.07 -12.47
N LEU A 214 -4.39 2.25 -13.05
CA LEU A 214 -4.22 2.30 -14.51
C LEU A 214 -4.72 1.02 -15.18
N LYS A 215 -4.27 -0.15 -14.68
CA LYS A 215 -4.70 -1.44 -15.21
C LYS A 215 -6.22 -1.62 -15.12
N PHE A 216 -6.80 -1.22 -13.99
CA PHE A 216 -8.25 -1.33 -13.77
C PHE A 216 -9.03 -0.39 -14.69
N CYS A 217 -8.61 0.87 -14.82
CA CYS A 217 -9.26 1.84 -15.71
C CYS A 217 -9.15 1.47 -17.20
N CYS A 218 -8.00 0.91 -17.64
CA CYS A 218 -7.88 0.39 -19.01
C CYS A 218 -8.83 -0.79 -19.25
N MET A 219 -8.98 -1.70 -18.30
CA MET A 219 -9.95 -2.78 -18.39
C MET A 219 -11.39 -2.23 -18.53
N LEU A 220 -11.77 -1.21 -17.73
CA LEU A 220 -13.08 -0.57 -17.85
C LEU A 220 -13.28 0.11 -19.21
N HIS A 221 -12.23 0.73 -19.74
CA HIS A 221 -12.25 1.35 -21.08
C HIS A 221 -12.51 0.31 -22.18
N ASP A 222 -11.80 -0.81 -22.15
CA ASP A 222 -11.97 -1.91 -23.12
C ASP A 222 -13.40 -2.48 -23.06
N ASP A 223 -13.93 -2.71 -21.86
CA ASP A 223 -15.30 -3.19 -21.66
C ASP A 223 -16.35 -2.22 -22.28
N MET A 224 -16.13 -0.91 -22.08
CA MET A 224 -17.03 0.10 -22.68
C MET A 224 -16.91 0.16 -24.20
N ALA A 225 -15.72 -0.05 -24.75
CA ALA A 225 -15.50 -0.09 -26.20
C ALA A 225 -16.21 -1.29 -26.82
N ASP A 226 -16.10 -2.47 -26.20
CA ASP A 226 -16.78 -3.69 -26.63
C ASP A 226 -18.31 -3.57 -26.57
N ALA A 227 -18.85 -3.00 -25.48
CA ALA A 227 -20.28 -2.77 -25.33
C ALA A 227 -20.82 -1.85 -26.44
N ARG A 228 -20.09 -0.79 -26.79
CA ARG A 228 -20.45 0.11 -27.90
C ARG A 228 -20.41 -0.57 -29.26
N TYR A 229 -19.41 -1.42 -29.48
CA TYR A 229 -19.29 -2.18 -30.74
C TYR A 229 -20.47 -3.13 -30.92
N HIS A 230 -20.84 -3.87 -29.89
CA HIS A 230 -21.98 -4.79 -29.92
C HIS A 230 -23.32 -4.06 -30.10
N SER A 231 -23.51 -2.92 -29.44
CA SER A 231 -24.71 -2.08 -29.59
C SER A 231 -24.86 -1.56 -31.02
N LYS A 232 -23.79 -1.07 -31.64
CA LYS A 232 -23.81 -0.61 -33.05
C LYS A 232 -24.11 -1.74 -34.04
N LYS A 233 -23.56 -2.94 -33.80
CA LYS A 233 -23.81 -4.11 -34.65
C LYS A 233 -25.27 -4.58 -34.54
N SER A 234 -25.85 -4.56 -33.37
CA SER A 234 -27.26 -4.89 -33.12
C SER A 234 -28.23 -3.87 -33.78
N ALA A 235 -27.92 -2.57 -33.68
CA ALA A 235 -28.73 -1.52 -34.32
C ALA A 235 -28.62 -1.56 -35.86
N GLY A 236 -27.45 -1.94 -36.40
CA GLY A 236 -27.27 -2.07 -37.86
C GLY A 236 -27.98 -3.28 -38.48
N MET A 237 -28.32 -4.32 -37.70
CA MET A 237 -29.08 -5.47 -38.18
C MET A 237 -30.59 -5.23 -38.27
N HIS A 238 -31.14 -4.22 -37.58
CA HIS A 238 -32.57 -3.88 -37.65
C HIS A 238 -32.91 -2.89 -38.75
N SER A 239 -31.95 -2.39 -39.51
CA SER A 239 -32.15 -1.45 -40.60
C SER A 239 -32.11 -2.07 -41.99
N VAL A 240 -32.11 -3.40 -42.10
CA VAL A 240 -32.11 -4.15 -43.39
C VAL A 240 -33.22 -5.17 -43.35
N GLU A 241 -34.46 -4.71 -43.33
CA GLU A 241 -35.63 -5.45 -43.88
C GLU A 241 -36.44 -4.47 -44.73
N PRO A 242 -36.71 -4.83 -45.99
CA PRO A 242 -37.43 -4.00 -46.92
C PRO A 242 -38.93 -3.97 -46.63
#